data_edbbba33a160aa854f5fd82388a9c2b6
#
_entry.id   edbbba33a160aa854f5fd82388a9c2b6
#
_cell.length_a   1.000
_cell.length_b   1.000
_cell.length_c   1.000
_cell.angle_alpha   90.00
_cell.angle_beta   90.00
_cell.angle_gamma   90.00
#
_symmetry.space_group_name_H-M   'P 1'
#
loop_
_entity.id
_entity.type
_entity.pdbx_description
1 polymer ?
#
loop_
_entity_poly.entity_id
_entity_poly.type
_entity_poly.pdbx_seq_one_letter_code
_entity_poly.pdbx_strand_id
1 'polypeptide(L)'
;GAGVAYSNYLHMNSLNPASYASVMPRSVLFNVGGEMYNTYANTADAKTSYNTFNIRDINMLIPLTKGLGFGFTMTPLSDVGYRVKMTEMDPLILANVGNVVYEYLGEGNTTQFKFGLGWNPFKNFAFGVDVIYYHGIITRNFNTVITPVISETTERTLYGKQREIYSKAGVIIGAQYNLLANDLRQFTIGMTYRPRVNLRPQSTRSIVAEANFVDTIDVQNSRFDYYLPSSFSVGLAYTTRKFGALLDYTFEKWQGLNAPDPLNGITYSNNHYIKAGVQFVPNPQDVRRYFNRMSYRLGFRYNNYYMNINGHNIDDKAITLGFGFPIRQGLSNINIGFDFGQRGLTASGVYNVPATASGGMASSRAYQMVRERYFRVSIELSLFGEDYWFLKPKYE
;
A
#
# COMPACT_ATOMS: atom_id res chain seq x y z
N GLY A 1 -11.08 -0.14 3.04
CA GLY A 1 -12.47 -0.36 2.68
C GLY A 1 -12.82 0.23 1.32
N ALA A 2 -14.04 0.02 0.87
CA ALA A 2 -14.62 0.69 -0.29
C ALA A 2 -14.88 2.17 0.04
N GLY A 3 -14.85 3.07 -0.96
CA GLY A 3 -15.05 4.49 -0.71
C GLY A 3 -14.91 5.42 -1.91
N VAL A 4 -14.65 4.94 -3.14
CA VAL A 4 -14.47 5.81 -4.32
C VAL A 4 -15.66 6.74 -4.55
N ALA A 5 -16.88 6.29 -4.25
CA ALA A 5 -18.09 7.10 -4.33
C ALA A 5 -18.52 7.71 -2.98
N TYR A 6 -17.82 7.41 -1.90
CA TYR A 6 -18.20 7.88 -0.58
C TYR A 6 -17.82 9.35 -0.39
N SER A 7 -18.78 10.17 0.04
CA SER A 7 -18.53 11.52 0.50
C SER A 7 -19.29 11.80 1.78
N ASN A 8 -18.63 12.42 2.74
CA ASN A 8 -19.21 12.78 4.03
C ASN A 8 -18.52 14.06 4.52
N TYR A 9 -19.27 14.93 5.16
CA TYR A 9 -18.75 16.19 5.70
C TYR A 9 -17.95 16.01 7.02
N LEU A 10 -18.04 14.82 7.66
CA LEU A 10 -17.33 14.49 8.91
C LEU A 10 -16.10 13.58 8.71
N HIS A 11 -15.91 13.04 7.53
CA HIS A 11 -14.80 12.12 7.26
C HIS A 11 -14.12 12.46 5.94
N MET A 12 -12.82 12.62 5.98
CA MET A 12 -12.05 12.76 4.76
C MET A 12 -11.97 11.44 4.01
N ASN A 13 -12.24 11.49 2.71
CA ASN A 13 -12.04 10.36 1.81
C ASN A 13 -10.85 10.65 0.88
N SER A 14 -9.70 10.03 1.16
CA SER A 14 -8.47 10.19 0.37
C SER A 14 -8.43 9.34 -0.92
N LEU A 15 -9.47 8.53 -1.20
CA LEU A 15 -9.56 7.70 -2.40
C LEU A 15 -10.03 8.46 -3.63
N ASN A 16 -10.82 9.53 -3.44
CA ASN A 16 -11.34 10.33 -4.53
C ASN A 16 -11.30 11.82 -4.18
N PRO A 17 -10.48 12.63 -4.87
CA PRO A 17 -10.34 14.06 -4.56
C PRO A 17 -11.63 14.86 -4.76
N ALA A 18 -12.58 14.38 -5.57
CA ALA A 18 -13.89 15.04 -5.72
C ALA A 18 -14.65 15.13 -4.39
N SER A 19 -14.42 14.20 -3.45
CA SER A 19 -15.05 14.18 -2.13
C SER A 19 -14.64 15.37 -1.24
N TYR A 20 -13.52 16.05 -1.52
CA TYR A 20 -13.07 17.19 -0.75
C TYR A 20 -14.03 18.39 -0.84
N ALA A 21 -14.81 18.45 -1.91
CA ALA A 21 -15.84 19.47 -2.09
C ALA A 21 -17.00 19.38 -1.05
N SER A 22 -17.16 18.22 -0.39
CA SER A 22 -18.25 17.99 0.57
C SER A 22 -17.93 18.47 1.99
N VAL A 23 -16.71 18.98 2.24
CA VAL A 23 -16.31 19.47 3.56
C VAL A 23 -17.21 20.63 4.03
N MET A 24 -17.56 20.59 5.31
CA MET A 24 -18.37 21.65 5.93
C MET A 24 -17.60 22.98 5.96
N PRO A 25 -18.19 24.10 5.52
CA PRO A 25 -17.58 25.40 5.66
C PRO A 25 -17.21 25.67 7.14
N ARG A 26 -16.08 26.31 7.36
CA ARG A 26 -15.58 26.67 8.71
C ARG A 26 -15.20 25.48 9.60
N SER A 27 -14.80 24.36 8.98
CA SER A 27 -14.33 23.20 9.72
C SER A 27 -12.96 22.77 9.21
N VAL A 28 -12.23 22.04 10.03
CA VAL A 28 -11.00 21.33 9.63
C VAL A 28 -11.14 19.88 10.05
N LEU A 29 -10.91 18.97 9.13
CA LEU A 29 -10.85 17.55 9.41
C LEU A 29 -9.39 17.12 9.47
N PHE A 30 -9.03 16.38 10.50
CA PHE A 30 -7.71 15.79 10.66
C PHE A 30 -7.86 14.33 11.05
N ASN A 31 -7.26 13.43 10.27
CA ASN A 31 -7.26 12.01 10.55
C ASN A 31 -5.83 11.49 10.64
N VAL A 32 -5.57 10.65 11.63
CA VAL A 32 -4.34 9.89 11.74
C VAL A 32 -4.66 8.43 12.01
N GLY A 33 -4.05 7.54 11.26
CA GLY A 33 -4.25 6.10 11.36
C GLY A 33 -2.94 5.34 11.54
N GLY A 34 -2.98 4.31 12.38
CA GLY A 34 -1.93 3.31 12.53
C GLY A 34 -2.48 1.92 12.29
N GLU A 35 -1.62 1.01 11.89
CA GLU A 35 -1.97 -0.39 11.69
C GLU A 35 -0.89 -1.34 12.17
N MET A 36 -1.32 -2.45 12.72
CA MET A 36 -0.47 -3.55 13.15
C MET A 36 -0.81 -4.79 12.33
N TYR A 37 0.19 -5.36 11.69
CA TYR A 37 0.11 -6.60 10.96
C TYR A 37 0.71 -7.74 11.76
N ASN A 38 -0.06 -8.83 11.89
CA ASN A 38 0.41 -10.11 12.35
C ASN A 38 0.31 -11.07 11.16
N THR A 39 1.44 -11.49 10.62
CA THR A 39 1.49 -12.35 9.44
C THR A 39 2.03 -13.73 9.81
N TYR A 40 1.33 -14.75 9.34
CA TYR A 40 1.73 -16.16 9.41
C TYR A 40 2.03 -16.63 7.99
N ALA A 41 3.30 -16.76 7.68
CA ALA A 41 3.78 -17.21 6.39
C ALA A 41 4.16 -18.68 6.44
N ASN A 42 3.70 -19.47 5.46
CA ASN A 42 4.06 -20.87 5.34
C ASN A 42 4.37 -21.25 3.89
N THR A 43 5.45 -22.00 3.73
CA THR A 43 5.78 -22.77 2.54
C THR A 43 5.37 -24.23 2.72
N ALA A 44 5.78 -25.11 1.80
CA ALA A 44 5.60 -26.55 1.96
C ALA A 44 6.32 -27.08 3.21
N ASP A 45 7.53 -26.58 3.50
CA ASP A 45 8.47 -27.15 4.46
C ASP A 45 8.72 -26.27 5.70
N ALA A 46 8.38 -24.99 5.64
CA ALA A 46 8.68 -24.03 6.70
C ALA A 46 7.50 -23.15 7.07
N LYS A 47 7.48 -22.71 8.33
CA LYS A 47 6.48 -21.76 8.86
C LYS A 47 7.20 -20.68 9.65
N THR A 48 6.74 -19.44 9.49
CA THR A 48 7.23 -18.30 10.26
C THR A 48 6.09 -17.34 10.57
N SER A 49 6.31 -16.49 11.57
CA SER A 49 5.39 -15.40 11.89
C SER A 49 6.16 -14.13 12.21
N TYR A 50 5.60 -13.00 11.85
CA TYR A 50 6.18 -11.70 12.16
C TYR A 50 5.09 -10.68 12.39
N ASN A 51 5.44 -9.65 13.15
CA ASN A 51 4.57 -8.52 13.47
C ASN A 51 5.23 -7.24 13.01
N THR A 52 4.45 -6.36 12.39
CA THR A 52 4.90 -5.03 12.00
C THR A 52 3.88 -4.00 12.43
N PHE A 53 4.36 -2.81 12.79
CA PHE A 53 3.53 -1.66 13.06
C PHE A 53 3.91 -0.54 12.08
N ASN A 54 2.89 0.05 11.43
CA ASN A 54 3.07 1.11 10.45
C ASN A 54 2.08 2.25 10.68
N ILE A 55 2.48 3.46 10.31
CA ILE A 55 1.52 4.57 10.11
C ILE A 55 0.75 4.25 8.83
N ARG A 56 -0.58 4.18 8.93
CA ARG A 56 -1.45 3.89 7.79
C ARG A 56 -1.69 5.13 6.92
N ASP A 57 -2.09 6.22 7.56
CA ASP A 57 -2.39 7.48 6.88
C ASP A 57 -2.35 8.67 7.84
N ILE A 58 -2.09 9.84 7.26
CA ILE A 58 -2.30 11.15 7.88
C ILE A 58 -3.05 11.97 6.84
N ASN A 59 -4.22 12.47 7.21
CA ASN A 59 -5.08 13.22 6.30
C ASN A 59 -5.52 14.53 6.93
N MET A 60 -5.60 15.58 6.13
CA MET A 60 -6.13 16.87 6.52
C MET A 60 -7.01 17.42 5.40
N LEU A 61 -8.19 17.92 5.74
CA LEU A 61 -9.14 18.50 4.79
C LEU A 61 -9.61 19.85 5.32
N ILE A 62 -9.45 20.88 4.49
CA ILE A 62 -9.75 22.27 4.81
C ILE A 62 -10.72 22.83 3.76
N PRO A 63 -11.86 23.42 4.17
CA PRO A 63 -12.71 24.15 3.25
C PRO A 63 -12.06 25.48 2.87
N LEU A 64 -11.93 25.75 1.56
CA LEU A 64 -11.48 27.05 1.07
C LEU A 64 -12.65 28.00 0.90
N THR A 65 -13.72 27.49 0.31
CA THR A 65 -15.02 28.17 0.20
C THR A 65 -16.13 27.12 0.20
N LYS A 66 -17.41 27.55 0.16
CA LYS A 66 -18.53 26.61 0.03
C LYS A 66 -18.41 25.82 -1.28
N GLY A 67 -18.32 24.50 -1.17
CA GLY A 67 -18.18 23.58 -2.30
C GLY A 67 -16.77 23.49 -2.90
N LEU A 68 -15.75 24.09 -2.25
CA LEU A 68 -14.35 23.96 -2.63
C LEU A 68 -13.51 23.60 -1.39
N GLY A 69 -12.86 22.44 -1.41
CA GLY A 69 -12.01 21.95 -0.35
C GLY A 69 -10.60 21.63 -0.81
N PHE A 70 -9.65 21.84 0.09
CA PHE A 70 -8.25 21.42 -0.07
C PHE A 70 -7.96 20.24 0.83
N GLY A 71 -7.41 19.18 0.25
CA GLY A 71 -7.00 17.97 0.95
C GLY A 71 -5.50 17.74 0.91
N PHE A 72 -4.95 17.33 2.05
CA PHE A 72 -3.62 16.78 2.17
C PHE A 72 -3.70 15.34 2.67
N THR A 73 -2.96 14.43 2.05
CA THR A 73 -2.89 13.03 2.47
C THR A 73 -1.46 12.52 2.38
N MET A 74 -1.01 11.85 3.44
CA MET A 74 0.23 11.08 3.46
C MET A 74 -0.13 9.61 3.69
N THR A 75 0.28 8.73 2.77
CA THR A 75 0.05 7.28 2.88
C THR A 75 1.27 6.51 2.37
N PRO A 76 1.64 5.37 2.96
CA PRO A 76 2.64 4.50 2.38
C PRO A 76 2.18 3.98 1.02
N LEU A 77 3.12 3.86 0.08
CA LEU A 77 2.92 3.25 -1.23
C LEU A 77 3.42 1.82 -1.26
N SER A 78 4.64 1.59 -0.79
CA SER A 78 5.24 0.26 -0.66
C SER A 78 6.19 0.22 0.52
N ASP A 79 6.41 -0.98 1.01
CA ASP A 79 7.29 -1.29 2.13
C ASP A 79 8.14 -2.50 1.79
N VAL A 80 9.40 -2.47 2.18
CA VAL A 80 10.36 -3.57 2.01
C VAL A 80 10.95 -3.88 3.38
N GLY A 81 10.77 -5.10 3.85
CA GLY A 81 11.31 -5.58 5.11
C GLY A 81 11.52 -7.10 5.06
N TYR A 82 12.74 -7.55 4.72
CA TYR A 82 13.07 -8.96 4.75
C TYR A 82 14.52 -9.19 5.18
N ARG A 83 14.75 -10.34 5.80
CA ARG A 83 16.07 -10.88 6.10
C ARG A 83 16.07 -12.38 5.79
N VAL A 84 16.86 -12.77 4.80
CA VAL A 84 16.96 -14.16 4.35
C VAL A 84 18.40 -14.62 4.51
N LYS A 85 18.60 -15.76 5.18
CA LYS A 85 19.89 -16.45 5.28
C LYS A 85 19.80 -17.77 4.52
N MET A 86 20.80 -18.02 3.71
CA MET A 86 20.95 -19.27 2.97
C MET A 86 22.37 -19.79 3.18
N THR A 87 22.50 -21.07 3.44
CA THR A 87 23.83 -21.74 3.50
C THR A 87 24.01 -22.53 2.22
N GLU A 88 25.21 -22.45 1.66
CA GLU A 88 25.59 -23.22 0.48
C GLU A 88 25.53 -24.73 0.79
N MET A 89 24.95 -25.50 -0.13
CA MET A 89 24.81 -26.94 0.01
C MET A 89 25.52 -27.71 -1.11
N ASP A 90 26.11 -27.02 -2.09
CA ASP A 90 26.87 -27.68 -3.16
C ASP A 90 28.15 -28.31 -2.60
N PRO A 91 28.30 -29.66 -2.66
CA PRO A 91 29.48 -30.35 -2.14
C PRO A 91 30.80 -29.88 -2.76
N LEU A 92 30.78 -29.45 -4.02
CA LEU A 92 31.99 -28.96 -4.72
C LEU A 92 32.43 -27.61 -4.18
N ILE A 93 31.46 -26.72 -3.90
CA ILE A 93 31.74 -25.41 -3.30
C ILE A 93 32.22 -25.59 -1.86
N LEU A 94 31.54 -26.42 -1.07
CA LEU A 94 31.91 -26.69 0.32
C LEU A 94 33.32 -27.29 0.42
N ALA A 95 33.69 -28.21 -0.51
CA ALA A 95 34.99 -28.87 -0.51
C ALA A 95 36.15 -27.93 -0.94
N ASN A 96 35.91 -27.02 -1.86
CA ASN A 96 36.97 -26.18 -2.45
C ASN A 96 37.05 -24.76 -1.85
N VAL A 97 35.91 -24.21 -1.43
CA VAL A 97 35.82 -22.84 -0.92
C VAL A 97 35.65 -22.81 0.59
N GLY A 98 34.89 -23.75 1.14
CA GLY A 98 34.53 -23.80 2.53
C GLY A 98 33.03 -23.53 2.78
N ASN A 99 32.69 -23.22 4.01
CA ASN A 99 31.31 -22.90 4.36
C ASN A 99 30.97 -21.49 3.89
N VAL A 100 29.92 -21.37 3.05
CA VAL A 100 29.46 -20.09 2.50
C VAL A 100 28.05 -19.80 2.99
N VAL A 101 27.87 -18.64 3.60
CA VAL A 101 26.58 -18.15 4.08
C VAL A 101 26.23 -16.89 3.32
N TYR A 102 25.08 -16.92 2.67
CA TYR A 102 24.49 -15.76 1.97
C TYR A 102 23.44 -15.11 2.88
N GLU A 103 23.52 -13.81 3.08
CA GLU A 103 22.53 -13.04 3.81
C GLU A 103 22.00 -11.91 2.93
N TYR A 104 20.70 -11.88 2.74
CA TYR A 104 19.98 -10.84 1.99
C TYR A 104 19.11 -10.05 2.94
N LEU A 105 19.29 -8.75 2.99
CA LEU A 105 18.52 -7.81 3.80
C LEU A 105 17.92 -6.74 2.89
N GLY A 106 16.62 -6.58 2.97
CA GLY A 106 15.92 -5.47 2.31
C GLY A 106 15.22 -4.62 3.35
N GLU A 107 15.38 -3.30 3.26
CA GLU A 107 14.74 -2.34 4.15
C GLU A 107 14.37 -1.06 3.42
N GLY A 108 13.38 -0.35 3.95
CA GLY A 108 12.95 0.94 3.45
C GLY A 108 11.51 0.95 2.97
N ASN A 109 11.04 2.14 2.65
CA ASN A 109 9.68 2.34 2.19
C ASN A 109 9.61 3.44 1.13
N THR A 110 8.48 3.50 0.47
CA THR A 110 8.07 4.64 -0.36
C THR A 110 6.74 5.17 0.14
N THR A 111 6.64 6.49 0.22
CA THR A 111 5.46 7.23 0.69
C THR A 111 4.92 8.10 -0.42
N GLN A 112 3.62 8.25 -0.48
CA GLN A 112 2.95 9.19 -1.37
C GLN A 112 2.34 10.33 -0.56
N PHE A 113 2.67 11.54 -0.96
CA PHE A 113 2.09 12.78 -0.45
C PHE A 113 1.14 13.32 -1.51
N LYS A 114 -0.14 13.46 -1.17
CA LYS A 114 -1.17 13.98 -2.09
C LYS A 114 -1.60 15.35 -1.62
N PHE A 115 -1.68 16.28 -2.54
CA PHE A 115 -2.19 17.64 -2.35
C PHE A 115 -3.31 17.82 -3.38
N GLY A 116 -4.52 18.03 -2.92
CA GLY A 116 -5.67 18.01 -3.81
C GLY A 116 -6.67 19.11 -3.58
N LEU A 117 -7.40 19.38 -4.63
CA LEU A 117 -8.55 20.29 -4.66
C LEU A 117 -9.79 19.52 -5.11
N GLY A 118 -10.87 19.67 -4.39
CA GLY A 118 -12.18 19.19 -4.75
C GLY A 118 -13.15 20.34 -4.89
N TRP A 119 -13.87 20.38 -6.00
CA TRP A 119 -14.80 21.45 -6.34
C TRP A 119 -16.15 20.90 -6.78
N ASN A 120 -17.21 21.52 -6.27
CA ASN A 120 -18.60 21.21 -6.60
C ASN A 120 -19.18 22.38 -7.46
N PRO A 121 -19.00 22.36 -8.79
CA PRO A 121 -19.51 23.41 -9.67
C PRO A 121 -21.02 23.37 -9.82
N PHE A 122 -21.65 22.18 -9.68
CA PHE A 122 -23.09 21.96 -9.86
C PHE A 122 -23.63 21.18 -8.67
N LYS A 123 -24.91 21.37 -8.35
CA LYS A 123 -25.58 20.83 -7.16
C LYS A 123 -25.32 19.34 -6.87
N ASN A 124 -25.17 18.49 -7.91
CA ASN A 124 -25.04 17.04 -7.77
C ASN A 124 -23.70 16.52 -8.31
N PHE A 125 -22.81 17.39 -8.80
CA PHE A 125 -21.56 16.97 -9.44
C PHE A 125 -20.37 17.58 -8.74
N ALA A 126 -19.42 16.76 -8.34
CA ALA A 126 -18.15 17.18 -7.78
C ALA A 126 -16.99 16.63 -8.63
N PHE A 127 -15.97 17.44 -8.79
CA PHE A 127 -14.74 17.14 -9.49
C PHE A 127 -13.54 17.42 -8.58
N GLY A 128 -12.46 16.68 -8.74
CA GLY A 128 -11.26 16.91 -7.94
C GLY A 128 -9.99 16.43 -8.63
N VAL A 129 -8.88 17.01 -8.21
CA VAL A 129 -7.54 16.67 -8.69
C VAL A 129 -6.59 16.60 -7.51
N ASP A 130 -5.83 15.50 -7.40
CA ASP A 130 -4.69 15.36 -6.52
C ASP A 130 -3.39 15.44 -7.32
N VAL A 131 -2.45 16.25 -6.87
CA VAL A 131 -1.04 16.14 -7.24
C VAL A 131 -0.36 15.24 -6.21
N ILE A 132 0.32 14.22 -6.68
CA ILE A 132 0.99 13.24 -5.83
C ILE A 132 2.49 13.44 -5.94
N TYR A 133 3.18 13.44 -4.81
CA TYR A 133 4.62 13.33 -4.76
C TYR A 133 5.01 11.98 -4.14
N TYR A 134 5.68 11.16 -4.93
CA TYR A 134 6.23 9.88 -4.50
C TYR A 134 7.64 10.10 -3.98
N HIS A 135 7.89 9.71 -2.75
CA HIS A 135 9.20 9.82 -2.13
C HIS A 135 9.52 8.57 -1.32
N GLY A 136 10.78 8.13 -1.40
CA GLY A 136 11.23 7.02 -0.57
C GLY A 136 12.63 6.54 -0.90
N ILE A 137 13.15 5.70 -0.01
CA ILE A 137 14.46 5.07 -0.15
C ILE A 137 14.27 3.58 0.15
N ILE A 138 14.74 2.74 -0.77
CA ILE A 138 14.82 1.30 -0.58
C ILE A 138 16.29 0.91 -0.64
N THR A 139 16.74 0.18 0.37
CA THR A 139 18.10 -0.34 0.47
C THR A 139 18.05 -1.87 0.48
N ARG A 140 18.84 -2.48 -0.39
CA ARG A 140 19.06 -3.94 -0.42
C ARG A 140 20.52 -4.20 -0.18
N ASN A 141 20.81 -4.96 0.88
CA ASN A 141 22.15 -5.40 1.20
C ASN A 141 22.24 -6.90 0.95
N PHE A 142 23.38 -7.34 0.46
CA PHE A 142 23.73 -8.75 0.44
C PHE A 142 25.12 -8.93 1.04
N ASN A 143 25.24 -9.93 1.91
CA ASN A 143 26.49 -10.29 2.53
C ASN A 143 26.79 -11.74 2.18
N THR A 144 28.01 -12.02 1.80
CA THR A 144 28.49 -13.39 1.61
C THR A 144 29.66 -13.60 2.55
N VAL A 145 29.47 -14.47 3.52
CA VAL A 145 30.52 -14.83 4.48
C VAL A 145 31.07 -16.18 4.07
N ILE A 146 32.37 -16.24 3.83
CA ILE A 146 33.11 -17.42 3.43
C ILE A 146 34.03 -17.81 4.57
N THR A 147 33.80 -18.99 5.16
CA THR A 147 34.70 -19.61 6.14
C THR A 147 35.52 -20.68 5.41
N PRO A 148 36.81 -20.42 5.12
CA PRO A 148 37.64 -21.30 4.31
C PRO A 148 37.84 -22.70 4.93
N VAL A 149 38.09 -23.69 4.08
CA VAL A 149 38.38 -25.08 4.51
C VAL A 149 39.69 -25.18 5.29
N ILE A 150 40.67 -24.32 4.96
CA ILE A 150 41.99 -24.30 5.59
C ILE A 150 42.00 -23.31 6.76
N SER A 151 42.23 -23.80 7.95
CA SER A 151 42.06 -23.15 9.25
C SER A 151 42.98 -21.91 9.50
N GLU A 152 43.91 -21.61 8.63
CA GLU A 152 44.87 -20.49 8.81
C GLU A 152 44.48 -19.21 8.07
N THR A 153 43.37 -19.22 7.32
CA THR A 153 42.94 -18.05 6.56
C THR A 153 41.73 -17.39 7.22
N THR A 154 41.78 -16.07 7.31
CA THR A 154 40.73 -15.23 7.87
C THR A 154 39.42 -15.39 7.08
N GLU A 155 38.30 -15.33 7.75
CA GLU A 155 36.98 -15.24 7.11
C GLU A 155 36.98 -14.09 6.09
N ARG A 156 36.42 -14.35 4.93
CA ARG A 156 36.26 -13.35 3.87
C ARG A 156 34.81 -12.95 3.75
N THR A 157 34.56 -11.65 3.76
CA THR A 157 33.20 -11.13 3.62
C THR A 157 33.11 -10.25 2.38
N LEU A 158 32.08 -10.51 1.59
CA LEU A 158 31.70 -9.68 0.45
C LEU A 158 30.41 -8.96 0.81
N TYR A 159 30.45 -7.64 0.83
CA TYR A 159 29.27 -6.80 1.07
C TYR A 159 28.83 -6.16 -0.23
N GLY A 160 27.56 -6.28 -0.53
CA GLY A 160 26.95 -5.50 -1.60
C GLY A 160 25.80 -4.68 -1.06
N LYS A 161 25.72 -3.44 -1.52
CA LYS A 161 24.64 -2.52 -1.16
C LYS A 161 24.07 -1.90 -2.42
N GLN A 162 22.76 -1.99 -2.57
CA GLN A 162 22.00 -1.28 -3.58
C GLN A 162 21.02 -0.34 -2.91
N ARG A 163 21.15 0.95 -3.17
CA ARG A 163 20.27 2.00 -2.65
C ARG A 163 19.53 2.65 -3.79
N GLU A 164 18.21 2.64 -3.69
CA GLU A 164 17.30 3.23 -4.67
C GLU A 164 16.55 4.41 -4.04
N ILE A 165 16.63 5.56 -4.71
CA ILE A 165 15.96 6.80 -4.27
C ILE A 165 14.85 7.10 -5.25
N TYR A 166 13.62 7.17 -4.75
CA TYR A 166 12.41 7.51 -5.48
C TYR A 166 12.05 8.98 -5.22
N SER A 167 11.80 9.74 -6.28
CA SER A 167 11.38 11.15 -6.22
C SER A 167 10.68 11.49 -7.53
N LYS A 168 9.33 11.45 -7.53
CA LYS A 168 8.55 11.69 -8.74
C LYS A 168 7.17 12.24 -8.42
N ALA A 169 6.65 13.07 -9.31
CA ALA A 169 5.27 13.56 -9.25
C ALA A 169 4.34 12.74 -10.13
N GLY A 170 3.08 12.67 -9.73
CA GLY A 170 1.96 12.09 -10.46
C GLY A 170 0.68 12.86 -10.21
N VAL A 171 -0.42 12.41 -10.79
CA VAL A 171 -1.73 13.05 -10.65
C VAL A 171 -2.84 12.00 -10.54
N ILE A 172 -3.88 12.31 -9.78
CA ILE A 172 -5.17 11.59 -9.77
C ILE A 172 -6.27 12.59 -10.09
N ILE A 173 -7.17 12.20 -10.96
CA ILE A 173 -8.38 12.95 -11.29
C ILE A 173 -9.57 12.17 -10.75
N GLY A 174 -10.50 12.84 -10.10
CA GLY A 174 -11.70 12.25 -9.54
C GLY A 174 -12.95 12.98 -9.89
N ALA A 175 -14.05 12.24 -9.97
CA ALA A 175 -15.39 12.79 -10.16
C ALA A 175 -16.39 12.00 -9.29
N GLN A 176 -17.43 12.70 -8.82
CA GLN A 176 -18.56 12.11 -8.13
C GLN A 176 -19.86 12.75 -8.63
N TYR A 177 -20.87 11.91 -8.80
CA TYR A 177 -22.20 12.35 -9.20
C TYR A 177 -23.26 11.75 -8.27
N ASN A 178 -24.06 12.62 -7.66
CA ASN A 178 -25.17 12.24 -6.81
C ASN A 178 -26.42 12.02 -7.66
N LEU A 179 -26.75 10.76 -7.94
CA LEU A 179 -27.98 10.38 -8.66
C LEU A 179 -29.22 10.67 -7.82
N LEU A 180 -29.10 10.47 -6.52
CA LEU A 180 -30.15 10.73 -5.55
C LEU A 180 -29.52 11.47 -4.37
N ALA A 181 -29.96 12.64 -4.04
CA ALA A 181 -29.49 13.41 -2.91
C ALA A 181 -30.68 14.10 -2.23
N ASN A 182 -31.22 13.48 -1.18
CA ASN A 182 -32.21 14.06 -0.31
C ASN A 182 -31.80 13.83 1.16
N ASP A 183 -32.49 14.46 2.10
CA ASP A 183 -32.11 14.46 3.54
C ASP A 183 -32.08 13.06 4.17
N LEU A 184 -32.71 12.07 3.56
CA LEU A 184 -32.84 10.71 4.07
C LEU A 184 -31.94 9.71 3.38
N ARG A 185 -31.63 9.92 2.10
CA ARG A 185 -30.96 8.94 1.24
C ARG A 185 -30.07 9.65 0.23
N GLN A 186 -28.90 9.09 0.04
CA GLN A 186 -27.94 9.53 -0.98
C GLN A 186 -27.49 8.32 -1.79
N PHE A 187 -27.50 8.44 -3.10
CA PHE A 187 -26.90 7.46 -4.00
C PHE A 187 -25.91 8.16 -4.91
N THR A 188 -24.64 7.78 -4.78
CA THR A 188 -23.52 8.44 -5.45
C THR A 188 -22.76 7.44 -6.31
N ILE A 189 -22.37 7.86 -7.50
CA ILE A 189 -21.38 7.19 -8.34
C ILE A 189 -20.10 7.99 -8.26
N GLY A 190 -18.97 7.31 -8.05
CA GLY A 190 -17.64 7.91 -8.03
C GLY A 190 -16.73 7.25 -9.05
N MET A 191 -15.84 8.03 -9.62
CA MET A 191 -14.82 7.57 -10.57
C MET A 191 -13.49 8.24 -10.24
N THR A 192 -12.39 7.51 -10.42
CA THR A 192 -11.03 8.07 -10.35
C THR A 192 -10.16 7.51 -11.44
N TYR A 193 -9.26 8.32 -11.92
CA TYR A 193 -8.25 7.94 -12.91
C TYR A 193 -6.88 8.44 -12.50
N ARG A 194 -5.90 7.56 -12.48
CA ARG A 194 -4.48 7.86 -12.30
C ARG A 194 -3.73 7.43 -13.56
N PRO A 195 -3.09 8.35 -14.29
CA PRO A 195 -2.22 8.02 -15.39
C PRO A 195 -1.02 7.18 -14.96
N ARG A 196 -0.42 6.48 -15.91
CA ARG A 196 0.85 5.80 -15.72
C ARG A 196 1.94 6.78 -15.31
N VAL A 197 2.76 6.41 -14.32
CA VAL A 197 3.88 7.22 -13.83
C VAL A 197 5.17 6.41 -13.92
N ASN A 198 6.21 6.98 -14.56
CA ASN A 198 7.55 6.42 -14.51
C ASN A 198 8.28 7.00 -13.29
N LEU A 199 8.51 6.20 -12.28
CA LEU A 199 9.18 6.61 -11.04
C LEU A 199 10.68 6.86 -11.25
N ARG A 200 11.31 6.17 -12.20
CA ARG A 200 12.71 6.28 -12.62
C ARG A 200 13.68 6.51 -11.46
N PRO A 201 13.78 5.56 -10.51
CA PRO A 201 14.60 5.72 -9.33
C PRO A 201 16.07 5.87 -9.69
N GLN A 202 16.78 6.63 -8.85
CA GLN A 202 18.24 6.68 -8.88
C GLN A 202 18.77 5.52 -8.04
N SER A 203 19.50 4.60 -8.66
CA SER A 203 20.11 3.44 -8.02
C SER A 203 21.62 3.64 -7.89
N THR A 204 22.11 3.46 -6.69
CA THR A 204 23.55 3.38 -6.41
C THR A 204 23.85 1.97 -5.92
N ARG A 205 24.73 1.26 -6.62
CA ARG A 205 25.20 -0.07 -6.22
C ARG A 205 26.67 0.02 -5.86
N SER A 206 27.03 -0.53 -4.70
CA SER A 206 28.41 -0.66 -4.25
C SER A 206 28.70 -2.09 -3.84
N ILE A 207 29.89 -2.58 -4.17
CA ILE A 207 30.40 -3.89 -3.76
C ILE A 207 31.75 -3.65 -3.08
N VAL A 208 31.88 -4.19 -1.88
CA VAL A 208 33.09 -4.08 -1.06
C VAL A 208 33.52 -5.49 -0.66
N ALA A 209 34.75 -5.84 -0.93
CA ALA A 209 35.38 -7.06 -0.43
C ALA A 209 36.20 -6.73 0.81
N GLU A 210 35.98 -7.46 1.89
CA GLU A 210 36.75 -7.38 3.11
C GLU A 210 37.53 -8.69 3.27
N ALA A 211 38.82 -8.59 3.05
CA ALA A 211 39.74 -9.67 3.36
C ALA A 211 40.80 -9.11 4.31
N ASN A 212 41.95 -8.99 4.27
CA ASN A 212 42.89 -8.31 5.16
C ASN A 212 42.87 -6.79 5.06
N PHE A 213 42.27 -6.25 4.00
CA PHE A 213 42.06 -4.82 3.76
C PHE A 213 40.68 -4.64 3.15
N VAL A 214 40.00 -3.53 3.53
CA VAL A 214 38.74 -3.12 2.92
C VAL A 214 39.04 -2.50 1.56
N ASP A 215 38.55 -3.13 0.50
CA ASP A 215 38.68 -2.59 -0.86
C ASP A 215 37.30 -2.46 -1.51
N THR A 216 37.02 -1.29 -2.06
CA THR A 216 35.79 -1.04 -2.83
C THR A 216 36.01 -1.50 -4.25
N ILE A 217 35.40 -2.63 -4.62
CA ILE A 217 35.56 -3.24 -5.94
C ILE A 217 34.84 -2.44 -7.03
N ASP A 218 33.63 -1.97 -6.73
CA ASP A 218 32.79 -1.30 -7.73
C ASP A 218 31.77 -0.37 -7.09
N VAL A 219 31.55 0.80 -7.71
CA VAL A 219 30.46 1.73 -7.40
C VAL A 219 29.79 2.15 -8.69
N GLN A 220 28.54 1.73 -8.88
CA GLN A 220 27.77 2.04 -10.07
C GLN A 220 26.56 2.91 -9.71
N ASN A 221 26.41 4.02 -10.44
CA ASN A 221 25.23 4.86 -10.40
C ASN A 221 24.43 4.67 -11.69
N SER A 222 23.15 4.34 -11.53
CA SER A 222 22.26 4.11 -12.66
C SER A 222 20.88 4.66 -12.41
N ARG A 223 20.10 4.82 -13.48
CA ARG A 223 18.67 5.05 -13.42
C ARG A 223 17.99 4.01 -14.30
N PHE A 224 16.92 3.43 -13.83
CA PHE A 224 16.14 2.48 -14.60
C PHE A 224 14.67 2.90 -14.61
N ASP A 225 13.97 2.49 -15.65
CA ASP A 225 12.54 2.76 -15.76
C ASP A 225 11.76 1.78 -14.90
N TYR A 226 10.96 2.32 -13.99
CA TYR A 226 10.01 1.58 -13.19
C TYR A 226 8.66 2.28 -13.20
N TYR A 227 7.67 1.62 -13.78
CA TYR A 227 6.37 2.21 -14.03
C TYR A 227 5.35 1.79 -12.98
N LEU A 228 4.66 2.77 -12.39
CA LEU A 228 3.36 2.55 -11.78
C LEU A 228 2.29 2.51 -12.87
N PRO A 229 1.32 1.60 -12.80
CA PRO A 229 0.30 1.43 -13.84
C PRO A 229 -0.67 2.60 -13.88
N SER A 230 -1.33 2.79 -15.03
CA SER A 230 -2.57 3.52 -15.03
C SER A 230 -3.62 2.74 -14.24
N SER A 231 -4.38 3.47 -13.41
CA SER A 231 -5.43 2.91 -12.56
C SER A 231 -6.74 3.63 -12.82
N PHE A 232 -7.81 2.86 -13.00
CA PHE A 232 -9.16 3.36 -13.13
C PHE A 232 -10.02 2.72 -12.05
N SER A 233 -10.74 3.53 -11.28
CA SER A 233 -11.64 3.03 -10.24
C SER A 233 -13.04 3.57 -10.45
N VAL A 234 -14.03 2.72 -10.19
CA VAL A 234 -15.46 3.07 -10.15
C VAL A 234 -16.01 2.61 -8.83
N GLY A 235 -16.84 3.43 -8.21
CA GLY A 235 -17.52 3.13 -6.97
C GLY A 235 -18.98 3.50 -7.00
N LEU A 236 -19.74 2.77 -6.18
CA LEU A 236 -21.15 3.03 -5.89
C LEU A 236 -21.29 3.18 -4.37
N ALA A 237 -22.01 4.18 -3.94
CA ALA A 237 -22.31 4.43 -2.53
C ALA A 237 -23.81 4.72 -2.34
N TYR A 238 -24.46 3.91 -1.55
CA TYR A 238 -25.82 4.17 -1.06
C TYR A 238 -25.74 4.41 0.43
N THR A 239 -26.13 5.58 0.87
CA THR A 239 -26.07 5.98 2.28
C THR A 239 -27.42 6.53 2.77
N THR A 240 -27.78 6.16 3.98
CA THR A 240 -28.91 6.68 4.72
C THR A 240 -28.41 7.14 6.10
N ARG A 241 -29.30 7.67 6.95
CA ARG A 241 -28.94 8.03 8.33
C ARG A 241 -28.44 6.85 9.17
N LYS A 242 -28.90 5.62 8.90
CA LYS A 242 -28.58 4.41 9.68
C LYS A 242 -27.77 3.39 8.92
N PHE A 243 -27.85 3.36 7.61
CA PHE A 243 -27.27 2.31 6.79
C PHE A 243 -26.46 2.90 5.66
N GLY A 244 -25.32 2.29 5.36
CA GLY A 244 -24.49 2.58 4.20
C GLY A 244 -24.05 1.30 3.52
N ALA A 245 -24.05 1.29 2.19
CA ALA A 245 -23.51 0.21 1.37
C ALA A 245 -22.59 0.80 0.31
N LEU A 246 -21.43 0.20 0.13
CA LEU A 246 -20.37 0.66 -0.74
C LEU A 246 -19.86 -0.50 -1.59
N LEU A 247 -19.60 -0.24 -2.87
CA LEU A 247 -19.00 -1.20 -3.78
C LEU A 247 -18.01 -0.46 -4.68
N ASP A 248 -16.76 -0.90 -4.70
CA ASP A 248 -15.71 -0.36 -5.56
C ASP A 248 -15.10 -1.45 -6.42
N TYR A 249 -14.79 -1.07 -7.64
CA TYR A 249 -13.97 -1.84 -8.56
C TYR A 249 -12.82 -0.98 -9.04
N THR A 250 -11.58 -1.52 -8.97
CA THR A 250 -10.37 -0.87 -9.47
C THR A 250 -9.67 -1.78 -10.46
N PHE A 251 -9.30 -1.23 -11.60
CA PHE A 251 -8.51 -1.86 -12.63
C PHE A 251 -7.16 -1.17 -12.75
N GLU A 252 -6.06 -1.95 -12.75
CA GLU A 252 -4.70 -1.44 -12.96
C GLU A 252 -4.03 -2.20 -14.11
N LYS A 253 -3.50 -1.45 -15.08
CA LYS A 253 -2.88 -2.00 -16.29
C LYS A 253 -1.39 -2.24 -16.05
N TRP A 254 -1.03 -3.36 -15.45
CA TRP A 254 0.36 -3.78 -15.19
C TRP A 254 1.01 -4.50 -16.36
N GLN A 255 0.22 -5.17 -17.19
CA GLN A 255 0.72 -5.95 -18.31
C GLN A 255 1.55 -5.08 -19.27
N GLY A 256 2.78 -5.51 -19.56
CA GLY A 256 3.68 -4.85 -20.51
C GLY A 256 4.35 -3.56 -20.00
N LEU A 257 4.23 -3.22 -18.72
CA LEU A 257 4.84 -2.00 -18.17
C LEU A 257 6.29 -2.16 -17.73
N ASN A 258 6.59 -3.21 -16.99
CA ASN A 258 7.91 -3.52 -16.50
C ASN A 258 8.38 -4.82 -17.18
N ALA A 259 9.68 -4.93 -17.38
CA ALA A 259 10.21 -6.15 -17.98
C ALA A 259 9.90 -7.35 -17.05
N PRO A 260 9.39 -8.46 -17.61
CA PRO A 260 9.28 -9.68 -16.84
C PRO A 260 10.67 -10.13 -16.42
N ASP A 261 10.77 -10.81 -15.28
CA ASP A 261 12.01 -11.47 -14.87
C ASP A 261 11.90 -12.97 -15.14
N PRO A 262 12.23 -13.42 -16.36
CA PRO A 262 12.12 -14.83 -16.74
C PRO A 262 13.11 -15.71 -15.98
N LEU A 263 14.21 -15.16 -15.46
CA LEU A 263 15.18 -15.89 -14.65
C LEU A 263 14.61 -16.32 -13.31
N ASN A 264 13.61 -15.58 -12.81
CA ASN A 264 12.88 -15.89 -11.57
C ASN A 264 11.44 -16.34 -11.84
N GLY A 265 11.05 -16.56 -13.10
CA GLY A 265 9.71 -17.02 -13.47
C GLY A 265 8.60 -16.00 -13.19
N ILE A 266 8.94 -14.70 -13.10
CA ILE A 266 8.01 -13.63 -12.77
C ILE A 266 7.45 -13.00 -14.05
N THR A 267 6.13 -12.95 -14.16
CA THR A 267 5.41 -12.22 -15.21
C THR A 267 4.36 -11.31 -14.62
N TYR A 268 3.93 -10.30 -15.38
CA TYR A 268 2.93 -9.33 -14.91
C TYR A 268 1.62 -9.46 -15.67
N SER A 269 0.53 -9.52 -14.94
CA SER A 269 -0.85 -9.46 -15.44
C SER A 269 -1.57 -8.21 -14.95
N ASN A 270 -2.71 -7.88 -15.54
CA ASN A 270 -3.51 -6.77 -15.07
C ASN A 270 -4.14 -7.10 -13.70
N ASN A 271 -4.23 -6.10 -12.87
CA ASN A 271 -4.78 -6.21 -11.52
C ASN A 271 -6.27 -5.80 -11.50
N HIS A 272 -7.09 -6.61 -10.84
CA HIS A 272 -8.51 -6.36 -10.60
C HIS A 272 -8.79 -6.38 -9.11
N TYR A 273 -9.28 -5.28 -8.56
CA TYR A 273 -9.52 -5.14 -7.15
C TYR A 273 -11.00 -4.81 -6.89
N ILE A 274 -11.69 -5.69 -6.17
CA ILE A 274 -13.09 -5.54 -5.76
C ILE A 274 -13.14 -5.33 -4.26
N LYS A 275 -13.89 -4.32 -3.83
CA LYS A 275 -14.15 -4.01 -2.43
C LYS A 275 -15.63 -3.78 -2.23
N ALA A 276 -16.19 -4.42 -1.21
CA ALA A 276 -17.56 -4.19 -0.80
C ALA A 276 -17.60 -3.92 0.71
N GLY A 277 -18.54 -3.11 1.13
CA GLY A 277 -18.70 -2.82 2.55
C GLY A 277 -20.10 -2.34 2.89
N VAL A 278 -20.52 -2.67 4.11
CA VAL A 278 -21.75 -2.17 4.69
C VAL A 278 -21.46 -1.53 6.04
N GLN A 279 -22.21 -0.51 6.37
CA GLN A 279 -22.16 0.19 7.65
C GLN A 279 -23.56 0.27 8.22
N PHE A 280 -23.69 0.08 9.52
CA PHE A 280 -24.92 0.23 10.25
C PHE A 280 -24.70 1.05 11.52
N VAL A 281 -25.59 2.03 11.77
CA VAL A 281 -25.64 2.82 12.99
C VAL A 281 -27.06 2.73 13.54
N PRO A 282 -27.29 2.05 14.65
CA PRO A 282 -28.65 1.78 15.16
C PRO A 282 -29.47 3.05 15.37
N ASN A 283 -28.94 4.02 16.09
CA ASN A 283 -29.54 5.33 16.28
C ASN A 283 -28.47 6.41 16.52
N PRO A 284 -28.10 7.21 15.52
CA PRO A 284 -27.06 8.24 15.66
C PRO A 284 -27.37 9.32 16.71
N GLN A 285 -28.63 9.51 17.03
CA GLN A 285 -29.11 10.58 17.95
C GLN A 285 -29.47 10.04 19.35
N ASP A 286 -29.17 8.79 19.69
CA ASP A 286 -29.48 8.23 21.00
C ASP A 286 -28.59 8.82 22.09
N VAL A 287 -29.16 9.66 22.92
CA VAL A 287 -28.45 10.31 24.04
C VAL A 287 -28.22 9.33 25.19
N ARG A 288 -29.06 8.34 25.38
CA ARG A 288 -29.05 7.45 26.54
C ARG A 288 -28.12 6.25 26.38
N ARG A 289 -28.06 5.65 25.17
CA ARG A 289 -27.32 4.42 24.92
C ARG A 289 -26.17 4.67 23.94
N TYR A 290 -24.95 4.66 24.47
CA TYR A 290 -23.74 4.91 23.68
C TYR A 290 -23.58 3.93 22.50
N PHE A 291 -23.83 2.64 22.72
CA PHE A 291 -23.71 1.60 21.70
C PHE A 291 -24.63 1.81 20.49
N ASN A 292 -25.77 2.49 20.66
CA ASN A 292 -26.67 2.82 19.56
C ASN A 292 -26.10 3.89 18.62
N ARG A 293 -25.15 4.70 19.07
CA ARG A 293 -24.46 5.74 18.27
C ARG A 293 -23.23 5.21 17.55
N MET A 294 -22.70 4.06 17.97
CA MET A 294 -21.55 3.44 17.34
C MET A 294 -21.86 3.01 15.91
N SER A 295 -20.86 3.10 15.04
CA SER A 295 -20.94 2.52 13.70
C SER A 295 -20.34 1.12 13.68
N TYR A 296 -21.10 0.19 13.11
CA TYR A 296 -20.73 -1.21 12.90
C TYR A 296 -20.49 -1.40 11.42
N ARG A 297 -19.33 -1.93 11.03
CA ARG A 297 -18.94 -2.06 9.64
C ARG A 297 -18.51 -3.49 9.35
N LEU A 298 -18.95 -3.99 8.20
CA LEU A 298 -18.51 -5.28 7.65
C LEU A 298 -18.05 -5.02 6.22
N GLY A 299 -16.95 -5.63 5.82
CA GLY A 299 -16.43 -5.47 4.47
C GLY A 299 -15.79 -6.74 3.95
N PHE A 300 -15.62 -6.76 2.65
CA PHE A 300 -14.94 -7.80 1.90
C PHE A 300 -14.03 -7.15 0.86
N ARG A 301 -12.87 -7.75 0.61
CA ARG A 301 -11.99 -7.37 -0.50
C ARG A 301 -11.43 -8.60 -1.17
N TYR A 302 -11.29 -8.48 -2.48
CA TYR A 302 -10.64 -9.44 -3.36
C TYR A 302 -9.72 -8.71 -4.32
N ASN A 303 -8.48 -9.18 -4.45
CA ASN A 303 -7.47 -8.65 -5.33
C ASN A 303 -6.75 -9.81 -6.01
N ASN A 304 -6.77 -9.89 -7.35
CA ASN A 304 -6.05 -10.91 -8.08
C ASN A 304 -4.60 -10.54 -8.35
N TYR A 305 -4.02 -9.68 -7.65
CA TYR A 305 -2.64 -9.21 -7.72
C TYR A 305 -2.01 -9.23 -9.13
N TYR A 306 -1.13 -8.32 -9.40
CA TYR A 306 -0.56 -8.17 -10.75
C TYR A 306 0.58 -9.13 -11.07
N MET A 307 1.15 -9.80 -10.06
CA MET A 307 2.34 -10.65 -10.21
C MET A 307 1.95 -12.12 -10.34
N ASN A 308 2.45 -12.77 -11.38
CA ASN A 308 2.40 -14.21 -11.55
C ASN A 308 3.79 -14.78 -11.36
N ILE A 309 3.90 -15.82 -10.56
CA ILE A 309 5.15 -16.54 -10.30
C ILE A 309 5.00 -17.95 -10.85
N ASN A 310 5.80 -18.29 -11.86
CA ASN A 310 5.77 -19.60 -12.53
C ASN A 310 4.36 -20.05 -12.97
N GLY A 311 3.57 -19.12 -13.51
CA GLY A 311 2.21 -19.39 -13.98
C GLY A 311 1.13 -19.39 -12.88
N HIS A 312 1.50 -19.16 -11.61
CA HIS A 312 0.55 -19.07 -10.51
C HIS A 312 0.22 -17.62 -10.18
N ASN A 313 -1.07 -17.29 -10.15
CA ASN A 313 -1.56 -15.99 -9.69
C ASN A 313 -1.50 -15.90 -8.16
N ILE A 314 -1.20 -14.71 -7.68
CA ILE A 314 -1.24 -14.39 -6.25
C ILE A 314 -2.55 -13.67 -5.96
N ASP A 315 -3.48 -14.35 -5.28
CA ASP A 315 -4.73 -13.73 -4.84
C ASP A 315 -4.61 -13.23 -3.41
N ASP A 316 -5.26 -12.08 -3.11
CA ASP A 316 -5.45 -11.56 -1.76
C ASP A 316 -6.95 -11.44 -1.46
N LYS A 317 -7.41 -12.12 -0.43
CA LYS A 317 -8.82 -12.14 0.02
C LYS A 317 -8.87 -11.77 1.49
N ALA A 318 -9.77 -10.86 1.86
CA ALA A 318 -9.96 -10.51 3.26
C ALA A 318 -11.40 -10.16 3.59
N ILE A 319 -11.78 -10.47 4.83
CA ILE A 319 -12.99 -9.99 5.49
C ILE A 319 -12.57 -8.95 6.52
N THR A 320 -13.31 -7.86 6.60
CA THR A 320 -13.01 -6.75 7.49
C THR A 320 -14.18 -6.48 8.43
N LEU A 321 -13.88 -6.27 9.71
CA LEU A 321 -14.82 -5.82 10.72
C LEU A 321 -14.39 -4.44 11.20
N GLY A 322 -15.32 -3.55 11.45
CA GLY A 322 -14.97 -2.20 11.91
C GLY A 322 -15.98 -1.66 12.92
N PHE A 323 -15.45 -0.92 13.89
CA PHE A 323 -16.21 -0.24 14.91
C PHE A 323 -15.82 1.23 14.94
N GLY A 324 -16.80 2.11 14.90
CA GLY A 324 -16.57 3.54 15.06
C GLY A 324 -17.21 4.04 16.35
N PHE A 325 -16.39 4.65 17.17
CA PHE A 325 -16.71 5.18 18.49
C PHE A 325 -16.86 6.69 18.39
N PRO A 326 -18.08 7.24 18.34
CA PRO A 326 -18.28 8.68 18.26
C PRO A 326 -17.87 9.33 19.60
N ILE A 327 -17.05 10.36 19.49
CA ILE A 327 -16.65 11.25 20.60
C ILE A 327 -17.12 12.67 20.28
N ARG A 328 -17.17 13.55 21.28
CA ARG A 328 -17.55 14.96 21.12
C ARG A 328 -18.86 15.13 20.31
N GLN A 329 -19.94 14.48 20.78
CA GLN A 329 -21.28 14.54 20.18
C GLN A 329 -21.34 13.99 18.74
N GLY A 330 -20.39 13.12 18.34
CA GLY A 330 -20.34 12.50 17.02
C GLY A 330 -19.58 13.28 15.96
N LEU A 331 -19.00 14.44 16.29
CA LEU A 331 -18.17 15.22 15.37
C LEU A 331 -16.79 14.60 15.17
N SER A 332 -16.21 14.01 16.22
CA SER A 332 -14.96 13.28 16.16
C SER A 332 -15.19 11.80 16.43
N ASN A 333 -14.33 10.93 15.89
CA ASN A 333 -14.50 9.50 16.00
C ASN A 333 -13.16 8.79 16.23
N ILE A 334 -13.19 7.70 17.01
CA ILE A 334 -12.15 6.68 17.00
C ILE A 334 -12.66 5.50 16.21
N ASN A 335 -11.94 5.07 15.18
CA ASN A 335 -12.29 3.92 14.37
C ASN A 335 -11.30 2.79 14.65
N ILE A 336 -11.82 1.59 14.91
CA ILE A 336 -11.01 0.37 15.08
C ILE A 336 -11.45 -0.62 14.01
N GLY A 337 -10.51 -1.15 13.27
CA GLY A 337 -10.73 -2.12 12.21
C GLY A 337 -9.93 -3.40 12.44
N PHE A 338 -10.52 -4.52 12.07
CA PHE A 338 -9.92 -5.85 12.11
C PHE A 338 -10.04 -6.46 10.73
N ASP A 339 -8.92 -6.85 10.14
CA ASP A 339 -8.87 -7.53 8.84
C ASP A 339 -8.33 -8.94 9.04
N PHE A 340 -9.05 -9.90 8.50
CA PHE A 340 -8.67 -11.31 8.43
C PHE A 340 -8.51 -11.66 6.96
N GLY A 341 -7.28 -11.96 6.54
CA GLY A 341 -7.02 -12.19 5.13
C GLY A 341 -6.02 -13.31 4.87
N GLN A 342 -5.98 -13.70 3.60
CA GLN A 342 -5.03 -14.65 3.07
C GLN A 342 -4.53 -14.14 1.73
N ARG A 343 -3.18 -14.21 1.54
CA ARG A 343 -2.49 -13.87 0.31
C ARG A 343 -1.65 -15.03 -0.17
N GLY A 344 -1.61 -15.25 -1.49
CA GLY A 344 -0.81 -16.27 -2.13
C GLY A 344 -1.28 -17.69 -1.89
N LEU A 345 -0.49 -18.62 -2.32
CA LEU A 345 -0.75 -20.05 -2.23
C LEU A 345 0.55 -20.81 -1.92
N THR A 346 0.40 -22.00 -1.35
CA THR A 346 1.52 -22.91 -1.16
C THR A 346 1.66 -23.76 -2.42
N ALA A 347 2.70 -23.50 -3.20
CA ALA A 347 3.05 -24.31 -4.36
C ALA A 347 4.57 -24.47 -4.39
N SER A 348 5.03 -25.59 -4.88
CA SER A 348 6.45 -25.88 -5.10
C SER A 348 6.61 -26.57 -6.44
N GLY A 349 7.74 -26.38 -7.06
CA GLY A 349 8.03 -26.98 -8.36
C GLY A 349 9.42 -26.65 -8.84
N VAL A 350 9.70 -27.00 -10.08
CA VAL A 350 10.94 -26.70 -10.77
C VAL A 350 10.60 -25.90 -12.02
N TYR A 351 11.28 -24.81 -12.25
CA TYR A 351 11.18 -24.07 -13.51
C TYR A 351 12.53 -24.08 -14.23
N ASN A 352 12.44 -24.12 -15.55
CA ASN A 352 13.62 -24.14 -16.40
C ASN A 352 14.02 -22.69 -16.75
N VAL A 353 15.23 -22.33 -16.40
CA VAL A 353 15.84 -21.07 -16.80
C VAL A 353 16.44 -21.27 -18.21
N PRO A 354 15.99 -20.52 -19.21
CA PRO A 354 16.54 -20.64 -20.56
C PRO A 354 18.01 -20.18 -20.58
N ALA A 355 18.80 -20.77 -21.48
CA ALA A 355 20.16 -20.30 -21.75
C ALA A 355 20.12 -18.83 -22.18
N THR A 356 20.99 -18.01 -21.59
CA THR A 356 21.10 -16.60 -21.98
C THR A 356 22.05 -16.43 -23.15
N ALA A 357 21.80 -15.41 -24.00
CA ALA A 357 22.67 -15.08 -25.14
C ALA A 357 24.10 -14.70 -24.71
N SER A 358 24.33 -14.41 -23.42
CA SER A 358 25.64 -14.11 -22.84
C SER A 358 26.40 -15.33 -22.32
N GLY A 359 25.99 -16.56 -22.68
CA GLY A 359 26.71 -17.79 -22.37
C GLY A 359 26.26 -18.51 -21.08
N GLY A 360 25.17 -18.10 -20.45
CA GLY A 360 24.59 -18.83 -19.33
C GLY A 360 23.95 -20.14 -19.81
N MET A 361 24.30 -21.29 -19.20
CA MET A 361 23.70 -22.58 -19.52
C MET A 361 22.26 -22.64 -19.02
N ALA A 362 21.41 -23.40 -19.72
CA ALA A 362 20.09 -23.75 -19.25
C ALA A 362 20.19 -24.48 -17.90
N SER A 363 19.44 -24.07 -16.94
CA SER A 363 19.45 -24.65 -15.59
C SER A 363 18.02 -24.84 -15.07
N SER A 364 17.85 -25.78 -14.16
CA SER A 364 16.58 -25.99 -13.47
C SER A 364 16.69 -25.45 -12.06
N ARG A 365 15.73 -24.63 -11.64
CA ARG A 365 15.66 -24.08 -10.29
C ARG A 365 14.38 -24.51 -9.59
N ALA A 366 14.53 -25.01 -8.37
CA ALA A 366 13.39 -25.26 -7.51
C ALA A 366 12.83 -23.93 -6.98
N TYR A 367 11.52 -23.84 -6.85
CA TYR A 367 10.85 -22.73 -6.22
C TYR A 367 9.82 -23.22 -5.20
N GLN A 368 9.62 -22.40 -4.18
CA GLN A 368 8.55 -22.57 -3.20
C GLN A 368 7.79 -21.25 -3.05
N MET A 369 6.48 -21.32 -3.17
CA MET A 369 5.60 -20.19 -2.96
C MET A 369 5.15 -20.12 -1.52
N VAL A 370 4.96 -18.89 -1.05
CA VAL A 370 4.56 -18.58 0.31
C VAL A 370 3.08 -18.26 0.34
N ARG A 371 2.34 -18.92 1.20
CA ARG A 371 0.99 -18.53 1.58
C ARG A 371 1.03 -17.77 2.88
N GLU A 372 0.56 -16.54 2.86
CA GLU A 372 0.42 -15.68 4.02
C GLU A 372 -1.02 -15.66 4.51
N ARG A 373 -1.24 -15.91 5.79
CA ARG A 373 -2.45 -15.58 6.50
C ARG A 373 -2.15 -14.42 7.41
N TYR A 374 -2.98 -13.41 7.40
CA TYR A 374 -2.72 -12.23 8.22
C TYR A 374 -3.95 -11.80 8.99
N PHE A 375 -3.65 -11.26 10.16
CA PHE A 375 -4.57 -10.52 11.00
C PHE A 375 -4.04 -9.10 11.16
N ARG A 376 -4.82 -8.11 10.72
CA ARG A 376 -4.45 -6.72 10.83
C ARG A 376 -5.42 -6.00 11.76
N VAL A 377 -4.87 -5.21 12.68
CA VAL A 377 -5.60 -4.27 13.52
C VAL A 377 -5.27 -2.87 13.05
N SER A 378 -6.27 -2.06 12.77
CA SER A 378 -6.12 -0.65 12.42
C SER A 378 -6.84 0.22 13.42
N ILE A 379 -6.20 1.33 13.81
CA ILE A 379 -6.77 2.35 14.68
C ILE A 379 -6.66 3.68 13.95
N GLU A 380 -7.74 4.43 13.89
CA GLU A 380 -7.78 5.75 13.27
C GLU A 380 -8.48 6.73 14.21
N LEU A 381 -7.88 7.87 14.42
CA LEU A 381 -8.45 9.00 15.10
C LEU A 381 -8.88 10.05 14.07
N SER A 382 -10.18 10.33 14.01
CA SER A 382 -10.77 11.40 13.18
C SER A 382 -11.19 12.55 14.04
N LEU A 383 -10.56 13.69 13.86
CA LEU A 383 -10.83 14.92 14.59
C LEU A 383 -11.53 15.94 13.69
N PHE A 384 -12.57 16.54 14.22
CA PHE A 384 -13.31 17.62 13.60
C PHE A 384 -13.14 18.89 14.43
N GLY A 385 -12.60 19.94 13.81
CA GLY A 385 -12.46 21.26 14.42
C GLY A 385 -13.45 22.24 13.83
N GLU A 386 -14.21 22.92 14.65
CA GLU A 386 -15.14 23.99 14.26
C GLU A 386 -14.52 25.39 14.35
N ASP A 387 -13.34 25.50 14.96
CA ASP A 387 -12.73 26.80 15.25
C ASP A 387 -11.79 27.26 14.14
N TYR A 388 -11.83 28.53 13.88
CA TYR A 388 -11.00 29.30 12.96
C TYR A 388 -9.57 29.50 13.47
N TRP A 389 -8.81 28.45 13.65
CA TRP A 389 -7.44 28.65 14.11
C TRP A 389 -6.52 29.35 13.07
N PHE A 390 -6.96 29.49 11.81
CA PHE A 390 -6.28 30.29 10.77
C PHE A 390 -6.87 31.70 10.57
N LEU A 391 -8.12 31.94 10.92
CA LEU A 391 -8.78 33.21 10.72
C LEU A 391 -9.44 33.64 12.03
N LYS A 392 -8.84 34.60 12.72
CA LYS A 392 -9.53 35.24 13.85
C LYS A 392 -10.81 35.88 13.33
N PRO A 393 -11.99 35.61 13.92
CA PRO A 393 -13.20 36.34 13.57
C PRO A 393 -12.95 37.83 13.84
N LYS A 394 -13.19 38.66 12.83
CA LYS A 394 -13.31 40.10 13.07
C LYS A 394 -14.62 40.27 13.81
N TYR A 395 -14.54 40.62 15.10
CA TYR A 395 -15.67 41.17 15.82
C TYR A 395 -15.87 42.57 15.26
N GLU A 396 -16.99 42.79 14.58
CA GLU A 396 -17.52 44.10 14.28
C GLU A 396 -18.30 44.59 15.50
#